data_3d67aafefa0cfd4245a3318ac8908db6
#
_entry.id   3d67aafefa0cfd4245a3318ac8908db6
#
_cell.length_a   1.000
_cell.length_b   1.000
_cell.length_c   1.000
_cell.angle_alpha   90.00
_cell.angle_beta   90.00
_cell.angle_gamma   90.00
#
_symmetry.space_group_name_H-M   'P 1'
#
loop_
_entity.id
_entity.type
_entity.pdbx_description
1 polymer ?
#
loop_
_entity_poly.entity_id
_entity_poly.type
_entity_poly.pdbx_seq_one_letter_code
_entity_poly.pdbx_strand_id
1 'polypeptide(L)'
;MSEAIPDDAPPPAEPANPGPRAETAGPRAFTPAVRWVAEQQVKVLCMVVAVASPLASLLAVLGATRNLGRGVWAYSVDGAGTIHYGPVRPAEARSALFREILLQAAQACFTRNPGGLSYPEVARRIFVGDSWRTLEGDVRSELAERRRRNLYDHPEVEAIDVLDEGSSPRYRVRGFVVRSGSLEGLAYQPPPGEFHLIVELAAQDDAMQQGRYPYVVVHHRAAVRWPAAPDSP
;
A
#
# COMPACT_ATOMS: atom_id res chain seq x y z
N MET A 1 -18.75 70.60 11.20
CA MET A 1 -17.31 70.51 11.36
C MET A 1 -16.75 70.28 9.99
N SER A 2 -16.15 71.34 9.47
CA SER A 2 -15.64 71.49 8.11
C SER A 2 -14.18 71.05 8.13
N GLU A 3 -13.82 70.11 7.30
CA GLU A 3 -12.43 69.70 7.15
C GLU A 3 -11.98 69.88 5.71
N ALA A 4 -10.93 70.68 5.58
CA ALA A 4 -10.40 71.26 4.38
C ALA A 4 -9.64 70.25 3.52
N ILE A 5 -9.83 70.36 2.23
CA ILE A 5 -9.04 69.68 1.17
C ILE A 5 -7.81 70.55 0.89
N PRO A 6 -6.58 70.05 0.94
CA PRO A 6 -5.44 70.78 0.43
C PRO A 6 -5.32 70.60 -1.07
N ASP A 7 -5.34 71.68 -1.76
CA ASP A 7 -5.07 71.88 -3.19
C ASP A 7 -3.55 71.98 -3.37
N ASP A 8 -2.95 70.92 -3.92
CA ASP A 8 -1.53 70.91 -4.29
C ASP A 8 -1.38 70.23 -5.67
N ALA A 9 -1.62 71.04 -6.69
CA ALA A 9 -1.39 70.70 -8.07
C ALA A 9 0.07 70.99 -8.48
N PRO A 10 0.82 70.08 -9.00
CA PRO A 10 2.17 70.30 -9.51
C PRO A 10 2.14 71.16 -10.79
N PRO A 11 3.17 71.98 -11.04
CA PRO A 11 3.24 72.82 -12.22
C PRO A 11 3.40 72.05 -13.51
N PRO A 12 2.97 72.60 -14.65
CA PRO A 12 3.02 71.95 -15.97
C PRO A 12 4.45 71.72 -16.43
N ALA A 13 4.70 70.52 -16.89
CA ALA A 13 5.98 70.07 -17.40
C ALA A 13 6.35 70.83 -18.71
N GLU A 14 7.54 71.34 -18.73
CA GLU A 14 8.20 72.02 -19.84
C GLU A 14 8.30 71.06 -21.06
N PRO A 15 8.08 71.50 -22.32
CA PRO A 15 8.14 70.61 -23.48
C PRO A 15 9.56 70.15 -23.72
N ALA A 16 9.75 68.83 -23.64
CA ALA A 16 11.01 68.17 -23.89
C ALA A 16 11.49 68.43 -25.35
N ASN A 17 12.68 68.93 -25.43
CA ASN A 17 13.44 69.13 -26.66
C ASN A 17 13.56 67.80 -27.43
N PRO A 18 13.19 67.70 -28.71
CA PRO A 18 13.37 66.49 -29.49
C PRO A 18 14.87 66.27 -29.74
N GLY A 19 15.45 65.33 -28.98
CA GLY A 19 16.81 64.84 -29.20
C GLY A 19 17.02 64.28 -30.61
N PRO A 20 18.27 64.14 -31.06
CA PRO A 20 18.60 63.79 -32.43
C PRO A 20 17.96 62.45 -32.78
N ARG A 21 17.20 62.43 -33.85
CA ARG A 21 16.60 61.20 -34.45
C ARG A 21 17.71 60.18 -34.67
N ALA A 22 17.64 59.09 -33.94
CA ALA A 22 18.45 57.91 -34.22
C ALA A 22 18.10 57.48 -35.66
N GLU A 23 19.08 57.56 -36.52
CA GLU A 23 19.00 56.93 -37.84
C GLU A 23 18.65 55.47 -37.68
N THR A 24 17.46 55.13 -38.10
CA THR A 24 17.05 53.74 -38.21
C THR A 24 18.02 53.03 -39.19
N ALA A 25 19.00 52.35 -38.62
CA ALA A 25 19.87 51.46 -39.39
C ALA A 25 18.97 50.47 -40.14
N GLY A 26 18.83 50.67 -41.43
CA GLY A 26 18.06 49.76 -42.27
C GLY A 26 18.57 48.30 -42.14
N PRO A 27 17.74 47.31 -42.42
CA PRO A 27 18.10 45.94 -42.24
C PRO A 27 19.42 45.63 -42.96
N ARG A 28 20.47 45.33 -42.22
CA ARG A 28 21.77 44.95 -42.78
C ARG A 28 21.55 43.76 -43.70
N ALA A 29 21.73 43.96 -45.01
CA ALA A 29 21.68 42.90 -46.00
C ALA A 29 22.75 41.86 -45.63
N PHE A 30 22.30 40.68 -45.12
CA PHE A 30 23.23 39.59 -44.84
C PHE A 30 23.89 39.14 -46.13
N THR A 31 25.23 39.10 -46.13
CA THR A 31 25.99 38.56 -47.27
C THR A 31 25.55 37.10 -47.54
N PRO A 32 25.54 36.64 -48.80
CA PRO A 32 25.11 35.29 -49.17
C PRO A 32 25.80 34.19 -48.36
N ALA A 33 27.06 34.40 -47.96
CA ALA A 33 27.84 33.49 -47.15
C ALA A 33 27.27 33.33 -45.72
N VAL A 34 26.86 34.43 -45.08
CA VAL A 34 26.28 34.42 -43.74
C VAL A 34 24.92 33.72 -43.76
N ARG A 35 24.14 33.90 -44.81
CA ARG A 35 22.85 33.24 -45.02
C ARG A 35 23.00 31.73 -45.20
N TRP A 36 24.02 31.31 -45.95
CA TRP A 36 24.32 29.89 -46.15
C TRP A 36 24.77 29.20 -44.86
N VAL A 37 25.65 29.84 -44.06
CA VAL A 37 26.07 29.32 -42.75
C VAL A 37 24.89 29.18 -41.79
N ALA A 38 24.02 30.19 -41.73
CA ALA A 38 22.83 30.15 -40.92
C ALA A 38 21.87 29.00 -41.31
N GLU A 39 21.67 28.78 -42.61
CA GLU A 39 20.86 27.65 -43.10
C GLU A 39 21.45 26.29 -42.73
N GLN A 40 22.78 26.14 -42.82
CA GLN A 40 23.46 24.90 -42.44
C GLN A 40 23.35 24.66 -40.94
N GLN A 41 23.50 25.68 -40.08
CA GLN A 41 23.33 25.58 -38.65
C GLN A 41 21.88 25.18 -38.26
N VAL A 42 20.87 25.75 -38.94
CA VAL A 42 19.48 25.38 -38.73
C VAL A 42 19.23 23.91 -39.12
N LYS A 43 19.77 23.45 -40.24
CA LYS A 43 19.64 22.06 -40.70
C LYS A 43 20.28 21.08 -39.68
N VAL A 44 21.49 21.39 -39.20
CA VAL A 44 22.16 20.59 -38.19
C VAL A 44 21.37 20.57 -36.87
N LEU A 45 20.86 21.73 -36.44
CA LEU A 45 20.03 21.82 -35.25
C LEU A 45 18.74 20.98 -35.38
N CYS A 46 18.04 21.09 -36.49
CA CYS A 46 16.85 20.29 -36.79
C CYS A 46 17.17 18.80 -36.79
N MET A 47 18.30 18.40 -37.36
CA MET A 47 18.72 17.00 -37.38
C MET A 47 19.05 16.48 -35.97
N VAL A 48 19.73 17.28 -35.14
CA VAL A 48 20.01 16.94 -33.76
C VAL A 48 18.73 16.79 -32.94
N VAL A 49 17.79 17.72 -33.07
CA VAL A 49 16.48 17.66 -32.40
C VAL A 49 15.67 16.45 -32.88
N ALA A 50 15.67 16.17 -34.18
CA ALA A 50 14.95 15.03 -34.74
C ALA A 50 15.48 13.67 -34.24
N VAL A 51 16.76 13.56 -33.92
CA VAL A 51 17.37 12.33 -33.35
C VAL A 51 17.27 12.31 -31.85
N ALA A 52 17.53 13.43 -31.18
CA ALA A 52 17.52 13.51 -29.70
C ALA A 52 16.12 13.34 -29.11
N SER A 53 15.07 13.84 -29.77
CA SER A 53 13.70 13.76 -29.28
C SER A 53 13.16 12.32 -29.15
N PRO A 54 13.27 11.44 -30.17
CA PRO A 54 12.81 10.07 -30.06
C PRO A 54 13.69 9.28 -29.07
N LEU A 55 14.98 9.58 -28.97
CA LEU A 55 15.87 8.94 -28.00
C LEU A 55 15.50 9.31 -26.56
N ALA A 56 15.23 10.58 -26.29
CA ALA A 56 14.76 11.04 -24.99
C ALA A 56 13.39 10.42 -24.63
N SER A 57 12.48 10.33 -25.60
CA SER A 57 11.19 9.67 -25.41
C SER A 57 11.34 8.18 -25.09
N LEU A 58 12.24 7.49 -25.80
CA LEU A 58 12.53 6.07 -25.55
C LEU A 58 13.11 5.86 -24.15
N LEU A 59 14.06 6.70 -23.73
CA LEU A 59 14.63 6.65 -22.39
C LEU A 59 13.60 6.95 -21.29
N ALA A 60 12.70 7.91 -21.54
CA ALA A 60 11.60 8.21 -20.62
C ALA A 60 10.62 7.03 -20.50
N VAL A 61 10.26 6.37 -21.60
CA VAL A 61 9.41 5.18 -21.60
C VAL A 61 10.11 4.01 -20.91
N LEU A 62 11.40 3.76 -21.19
CA LEU A 62 12.17 2.71 -20.52
C LEU A 62 12.32 3.00 -19.01
N GLY A 63 12.50 4.26 -18.62
CA GLY A 63 12.52 4.68 -17.21
C GLY A 63 11.16 4.49 -16.54
N ALA A 64 10.08 4.85 -17.21
CA ALA A 64 8.73 4.67 -16.72
C ALA A 64 8.37 3.17 -16.61
N THR A 65 8.71 2.34 -17.59
CA THR A 65 8.44 0.90 -17.54
C THR A 65 9.28 0.19 -16.47
N ARG A 66 10.54 0.60 -16.25
CA ARG A 66 11.34 0.10 -15.13
C ARG A 66 10.77 0.50 -13.76
N ASN A 67 10.24 1.71 -13.64
CA ASN A 67 9.59 2.15 -12.40
C ASN A 67 8.20 1.53 -12.22
N LEU A 68 7.44 1.31 -13.28
CA LEU A 68 6.16 0.59 -13.25
C LEU A 68 6.36 -0.89 -12.89
N GLY A 69 7.43 -1.53 -13.36
CA GLY A 69 7.78 -2.90 -12.98
C GLY A 69 8.29 -3.04 -11.53
N ARG A 70 8.65 -1.93 -10.88
CA ARG A 70 9.02 -1.88 -9.46
C ARG A 70 7.89 -1.32 -8.59
N GLY A 71 6.83 -0.81 -9.17
CA GLY A 71 5.64 -0.40 -8.45
C GLY A 71 4.97 -1.62 -7.86
N VAL A 72 5.00 -1.75 -6.53
CA VAL A 72 4.18 -2.72 -5.82
C VAL A 72 2.73 -2.33 -6.08
N TRP A 73 2.05 -3.11 -6.91
CA TRP A 73 0.61 -2.98 -7.10
C TRP A 73 -0.03 -3.59 -5.87
N ALA A 74 -0.62 -2.77 -5.00
CA ALA A 74 -1.45 -3.30 -3.95
C ALA A 74 -2.90 -3.28 -4.41
N TYR A 75 -3.60 -4.30 -4.02
CA TYR A 75 -5.06 -4.31 -4.06
C TYR A 75 -5.56 -4.28 -2.62
N SER A 76 -6.58 -3.49 -2.39
CA SER A 76 -7.36 -3.56 -1.16
C SER A 76 -8.68 -4.25 -1.47
N VAL A 77 -9.09 -5.15 -0.59
CA VAL A 77 -10.42 -5.75 -0.63
C VAL A 77 -11.22 -4.97 0.41
N ASP A 78 -12.26 -4.25 -0.02
CA ASP A 78 -13.17 -3.62 0.91
C ASP A 78 -14.08 -4.68 1.59
N GLY A 79 -14.82 -4.28 2.59
CA GLY A 79 -15.77 -5.16 3.30
C GLY A 79 -16.86 -5.77 2.41
N ALA A 80 -16.98 -5.32 1.16
CA ALA A 80 -17.90 -5.85 0.13
C ALA A 80 -17.22 -6.86 -0.80
N GLY A 81 -15.91 -7.12 -0.63
CA GLY A 81 -15.14 -8.02 -1.48
C GLY A 81 -14.67 -7.41 -2.80
N THR A 82 -14.79 -6.10 -2.97
CA THR A 82 -14.36 -5.40 -4.19
C THR A 82 -12.85 -5.23 -4.18
N ILE A 83 -12.19 -5.65 -5.27
CA ILE A 83 -10.74 -5.54 -5.42
C ILE A 83 -10.42 -4.21 -6.09
N HIS A 84 -9.76 -3.32 -5.37
CA HIS A 84 -9.26 -2.06 -5.89
C HIS A 84 -7.79 -2.21 -6.30
N TYR A 85 -7.52 -2.00 -7.61
CA TYR A 85 -6.16 -1.92 -8.12
C TYR A 85 -5.73 -0.47 -8.19
N GLY A 86 -4.59 -0.13 -7.59
CA GLY A 86 -4.07 1.22 -7.66
C GLY A 86 -2.56 1.29 -7.41
N PRO A 87 -1.88 2.34 -7.92
CA PRO A 87 -0.50 2.60 -7.53
C PRO A 87 -0.48 2.97 -6.05
N VAL A 88 0.21 2.15 -5.28
CA VAL A 88 0.34 2.33 -3.83
C VAL A 88 1.41 3.37 -3.54
N ARG A 89 1.08 4.35 -2.73
CA ARG A 89 2.08 5.15 -2.01
C ARG A 89 2.83 4.20 -1.07
N PRO A 90 4.18 4.06 -1.21
CA PRO A 90 4.88 2.84 -0.74
C PRO A 90 4.73 2.51 0.74
N ALA A 91 4.59 3.52 1.61
CA ALA A 91 4.57 3.29 3.06
C ALA A 91 3.16 3.06 3.65
N GLU A 92 2.19 3.91 3.32
CA GLU A 92 0.84 3.85 3.93
C GLU A 92 0.03 2.65 3.46
N ALA A 93 0.15 2.32 2.19
CA ALA A 93 -0.57 1.19 1.63
C ALA A 93 0.07 -0.15 1.99
N ARG A 94 1.38 -0.20 2.22
CA ARG A 94 2.03 -1.39 2.78
C ARG A 94 1.49 -1.68 4.18
N SER A 95 1.35 -0.66 5.03
CA SER A 95 0.83 -0.82 6.38
C SER A 95 -0.64 -1.27 6.40
N ALA A 96 -1.48 -0.71 5.52
CA ALA A 96 -2.88 -1.11 5.39
C ALA A 96 -3.02 -2.55 4.88
N LEU A 97 -2.22 -2.94 3.86
CA LEU A 97 -2.20 -4.29 3.34
C LEU A 97 -1.73 -5.30 4.40
N PHE A 98 -0.65 -4.99 5.12
CA PHE A 98 -0.16 -5.87 6.17
C PHE A 98 -1.18 -6.03 7.29
N ARG A 99 -1.82 -4.93 7.70
CA ARG A 99 -2.90 -5.00 8.68
C ARG A 99 -4.02 -5.93 8.25
N GLU A 100 -4.45 -5.85 6.99
CA GLU A 100 -5.50 -6.72 6.44
C GLU A 100 -5.06 -8.19 6.44
N ILE A 101 -3.85 -8.50 5.95
CA ILE A 101 -3.31 -9.86 5.96
C ILE A 101 -3.21 -10.41 7.39
N LEU A 102 -2.79 -9.60 8.36
CA LEU A 102 -2.65 -10.01 9.75
C LEU A 102 -4.01 -10.25 10.42
N LEU A 103 -5.03 -9.43 10.13
CA LEU A 103 -6.40 -9.66 10.59
C LEU A 103 -6.96 -10.95 10.02
N GLN A 104 -6.77 -11.19 8.72
CA GLN A 104 -7.20 -12.43 8.08
C GLN A 104 -6.42 -13.65 8.58
N ALA A 105 -5.12 -13.50 8.88
CA ALA A 105 -4.32 -14.56 9.50
C ALA A 105 -4.83 -14.90 10.91
N ALA A 106 -5.19 -13.91 11.72
CA ALA A 106 -5.80 -14.13 13.02
C ALA A 106 -7.17 -14.83 12.90
N GLN A 107 -8.01 -14.39 11.97
CA GLN A 107 -9.29 -15.05 11.66
C GLN A 107 -9.07 -16.49 11.22
N ALA A 108 -8.14 -16.74 10.29
CA ALA A 108 -7.84 -18.08 9.81
C ALA A 108 -7.28 -19.00 10.92
N CYS A 109 -6.46 -18.45 11.85
CA CYS A 109 -5.94 -19.23 12.96
C CYS A 109 -6.98 -19.54 14.04
N PHE A 110 -7.88 -18.62 14.35
CA PHE A 110 -8.70 -18.71 15.54
C PHE A 110 -10.21 -18.81 15.29
N THR A 111 -10.72 -18.49 14.07
CA THR A 111 -12.12 -18.76 13.75
C THR A 111 -12.29 -20.23 13.43
N ARG A 112 -12.87 -20.95 14.37
CA ARG A 112 -13.05 -22.39 14.33
C ARG A 112 -14.54 -22.75 14.50
N ASN A 113 -14.93 -23.82 13.87
CA ASN A 113 -16.21 -24.45 14.05
C ASN A 113 -16.04 -25.94 14.38
N PRO A 114 -17.11 -26.70 14.67
CA PRO A 114 -17.00 -28.14 14.93
C PRO A 114 -16.41 -28.95 13.77
N GLY A 115 -16.42 -28.43 12.55
CA GLY A 115 -15.82 -29.04 11.36
C GLY A 115 -14.34 -28.71 11.17
N GLY A 116 -13.79 -27.76 11.94
CA GLY A 116 -12.40 -27.29 11.86
C GLY A 116 -12.28 -25.81 11.51
N LEU A 117 -11.53 -25.47 10.45
CA LEU A 117 -11.40 -24.11 9.94
C LEU A 117 -12.73 -23.58 9.40
N SER A 118 -13.16 -22.39 9.83
CA SER A 118 -14.36 -21.77 9.26
C SER A 118 -14.11 -21.21 7.85
N TYR A 119 -12.86 -20.78 7.58
CA TYR A 119 -12.47 -20.17 6.30
C TYR A 119 -11.23 -20.85 5.69
N PRO A 120 -11.31 -22.14 5.28
CA PRO A 120 -10.14 -22.87 4.79
C PRO A 120 -9.55 -22.29 3.51
N GLU A 121 -10.36 -21.70 2.63
CA GLU A 121 -9.89 -21.10 1.39
C GLU A 121 -9.10 -19.80 1.63
N VAL A 122 -9.51 -18.99 2.59
CA VAL A 122 -8.76 -17.80 3.02
C VAL A 122 -7.43 -18.22 3.62
N ALA A 123 -7.45 -19.22 4.50
CA ALA A 123 -6.23 -19.75 5.12
C ALA A 123 -5.22 -20.25 4.06
N ARG A 124 -5.67 -21.01 3.06
CA ARG A 124 -4.80 -21.51 1.97
C ARG A 124 -4.21 -20.42 1.09
N ARG A 125 -4.87 -19.27 0.97
CA ARG A 125 -4.33 -18.12 0.22
C ARG A 125 -3.25 -17.37 0.99
N ILE A 126 -3.33 -17.38 2.31
CA ILE A 126 -2.47 -16.61 3.20
C ILE A 126 -1.29 -17.45 3.69
N PHE A 127 -1.54 -18.68 4.13
CA PHE A 127 -0.50 -19.56 4.70
C PHE A 127 0.10 -20.45 3.60
N VAL A 128 1.43 -20.55 3.57
CA VAL A 128 2.15 -21.34 2.58
C VAL A 128 3.15 -22.30 3.23
N GLY A 129 3.47 -23.39 2.53
CA GLY A 129 4.51 -24.33 2.94
C GLY A 129 4.28 -24.92 4.32
N ASP A 130 5.30 -24.79 5.19
CA ASP A 130 5.27 -25.34 6.54
C ASP A 130 4.27 -24.64 7.45
N SER A 131 4.04 -23.34 7.21
CA SER A 131 3.05 -22.58 7.97
C SER A 131 1.64 -23.16 7.75
N TRP A 132 1.27 -23.50 6.53
CA TRP A 132 0.00 -24.16 6.24
C TRP A 132 -0.09 -25.55 6.92
N ARG A 133 0.97 -26.34 6.84
CA ARG A 133 1.00 -27.69 7.44
C ARG A 133 0.86 -27.63 8.97
N THR A 134 1.50 -26.67 9.61
CA THR A 134 1.38 -26.45 11.06
C THR A 134 -0.06 -26.10 11.43
N LEU A 135 -0.66 -25.13 10.72
CA LEU A 135 -2.05 -24.74 10.95
C LEU A 135 -3.03 -25.90 10.78
N GLU A 136 -2.86 -26.69 9.72
CA GLU A 136 -3.71 -27.86 9.46
C GLU A 136 -3.52 -28.95 10.54
N GLY A 137 -2.29 -29.14 11.03
CA GLY A 137 -1.97 -30.05 12.11
C GLY A 137 -2.65 -29.67 13.43
N ASP A 138 -2.57 -28.38 13.80
CA ASP A 138 -3.22 -27.84 15.00
C ASP A 138 -4.74 -28.04 14.95
N VAL A 139 -5.35 -27.71 13.81
CA VAL A 139 -6.79 -27.94 13.60
C VAL A 139 -7.17 -29.39 13.78
N ARG A 140 -6.40 -30.29 13.17
CA ARG A 140 -6.68 -31.73 13.19
C ARG A 140 -6.59 -32.30 14.60
N SER A 141 -5.63 -31.82 15.41
CA SER A 141 -5.45 -32.27 16.79
C SER A 141 -6.65 -31.95 17.70
N GLU A 142 -7.34 -30.83 17.45
CA GLU A 142 -8.47 -30.37 18.25
C GLU A 142 -9.83 -30.88 17.73
N LEU A 143 -9.90 -31.44 16.52
CA LEU A 143 -11.15 -31.67 15.80
C LEU A 143 -12.13 -32.60 16.55
N ALA A 144 -11.64 -33.64 17.19
CA ALA A 144 -12.47 -34.58 17.93
C ALA A 144 -13.19 -33.91 19.12
N GLU A 145 -12.44 -33.12 19.89
CA GLU A 145 -12.97 -32.38 21.03
C GLU A 145 -13.97 -31.30 20.60
N ARG A 146 -13.65 -30.58 19.51
CA ARG A 146 -14.52 -29.55 18.96
C ARG A 146 -15.86 -30.12 18.50
N ARG A 147 -15.84 -31.29 17.83
CA ARG A 147 -17.07 -32.00 17.43
C ARG A 147 -17.90 -32.47 18.62
N ARG A 148 -17.24 -33.04 19.62
CA ARG A 148 -17.90 -33.56 20.82
C ARG A 148 -18.65 -32.47 21.59
N ARG A 149 -18.05 -31.27 21.71
CA ARG A 149 -18.58 -30.14 22.45
C ARG A 149 -19.22 -29.06 21.58
N ASN A 150 -19.39 -29.31 20.29
CA ASN A 150 -19.93 -28.35 19.32
C ASN A 150 -19.30 -26.95 19.47
N LEU A 151 -17.93 -26.87 19.53
CA LEU A 151 -17.22 -25.63 19.85
C LEU A 151 -17.07 -24.71 18.64
N TYR A 152 -17.39 -23.45 18.85
CA TYR A 152 -17.16 -22.33 17.94
C TYR A 152 -16.25 -21.32 18.62
N ASP A 153 -15.21 -20.89 17.92
CA ASP A 153 -14.29 -19.86 18.37
C ASP A 153 -14.32 -18.69 17.38
N HIS A 154 -14.24 -17.47 17.94
CA HIS A 154 -14.16 -16.24 17.17
C HIS A 154 -13.10 -15.32 17.78
N PRO A 155 -12.10 -14.82 17.01
CA PRO A 155 -11.10 -13.90 17.53
C PRO A 155 -11.58 -12.47 17.51
N GLU A 156 -11.27 -11.73 18.55
CA GLU A 156 -11.38 -10.28 18.66
C GLU A 156 -9.96 -9.71 18.75
N VAL A 157 -9.49 -9.03 17.68
CA VAL A 157 -8.14 -8.47 17.63
C VAL A 157 -8.12 -7.12 18.34
N GLU A 158 -7.25 -6.99 19.34
CA GLU A 158 -7.06 -5.78 20.12
C GLU A 158 -5.91 -4.92 19.60
N ALA A 159 -4.76 -5.56 19.30
CA ALA A 159 -3.55 -4.85 18.90
C ALA A 159 -2.72 -5.64 17.88
N ILE A 160 -2.01 -4.88 17.05
CA ILE A 160 -1.00 -5.40 16.12
C ILE A 160 0.29 -4.62 16.37
N ASP A 161 1.32 -5.31 16.82
CA ASP A 161 2.63 -4.75 17.12
C ASP A 161 3.63 -5.18 16.03
N VAL A 162 4.46 -4.27 15.58
CA VAL A 162 5.60 -4.57 14.71
C VAL A 162 6.74 -5.11 15.57
N LEU A 163 7.26 -6.29 15.25
CA LEU A 163 8.43 -6.87 15.94
C LEU A 163 9.72 -6.65 15.16
N ASP A 164 9.63 -6.67 13.82
CA ASP A 164 10.75 -6.51 12.92
C ASP A 164 10.25 -5.99 11.56
N GLU A 165 10.93 -4.99 10.98
CA GLU A 165 10.60 -4.37 9.68
C GLU A 165 11.60 -4.79 8.56
N GLY A 166 12.39 -5.83 8.77
CA GLY A 166 13.35 -6.33 7.79
C GLY A 166 12.75 -6.85 6.48
N SER A 167 13.52 -7.62 5.73
CA SER A 167 13.09 -8.24 4.46
C SER A 167 11.93 -9.22 4.63
N SER A 168 11.85 -9.86 5.80
CA SER A 168 10.74 -10.71 6.23
C SER A 168 10.12 -10.12 7.50
N PRO A 169 9.22 -9.13 7.37
CA PRO A 169 8.68 -8.43 8.51
C PRO A 169 7.90 -9.36 9.43
N ARG A 170 8.10 -9.18 10.74
CA ARG A 170 7.43 -9.95 11.79
C ARG A 170 6.51 -9.08 12.61
N TYR A 171 5.34 -9.62 12.88
CA TYR A 171 4.28 -8.95 13.61
C TYR A 171 3.79 -9.82 14.75
N ARG A 172 3.28 -9.16 15.81
CA ARG A 172 2.52 -9.79 16.88
C ARG A 172 1.09 -9.26 16.83
N VAL A 173 0.14 -10.18 16.69
CA VAL A 173 -1.29 -9.87 16.83
C VAL A 173 -1.75 -10.37 18.17
N ARG A 174 -2.45 -9.54 18.94
CA ARG A 174 -2.98 -9.85 20.26
C ARG A 174 -4.47 -9.58 20.32
N GLY A 175 -5.16 -10.31 21.18
CA GLY A 175 -6.58 -10.13 21.39
C GLY A 175 -7.18 -11.28 22.18
N PHE A 176 -8.46 -11.48 22.00
CA PHE A 176 -9.21 -12.49 22.73
C PHE A 176 -9.89 -13.47 21.78
N VAL A 177 -10.01 -14.72 22.19
CA VAL A 177 -10.83 -15.73 21.53
C VAL A 177 -12.07 -15.94 22.38
N VAL A 178 -13.21 -15.60 21.80
CA VAL A 178 -14.52 -15.91 22.39
C VAL A 178 -14.92 -17.30 21.95
N ARG A 179 -15.17 -18.18 22.92
CA ARG A 179 -15.59 -19.56 22.70
C ARG A 179 -17.04 -19.75 23.09
N SER A 180 -17.78 -20.47 22.26
CA SER A 180 -19.11 -20.94 22.57
C SER A 180 -19.28 -22.40 22.15
N GLY A 181 -20.22 -23.11 22.75
CA GLY A 181 -20.49 -24.51 22.43
C GLY A 181 -21.56 -25.13 23.31
N SER A 182 -21.51 -26.45 23.42
CA SER A 182 -22.38 -27.19 24.31
C SER A 182 -21.57 -28.24 25.11
N LEU A 183 -21.86 -28.34 26.38
CA LEU A 183 -21.32 -29.38 27.25
C LEU A 183 -22.51 -30.16 27.83
N GLU A 184 -22.62 -31.45 27.52
CA GLU A 184 -23.73 -32.32 27.98
C GLU A 184 -25.12 -31.76 27.66
N GLY A 185 -25.26 -31.09 26.51
CA GLY A 185 -26.53 -30.47 26.06
C GLY A 185 -26.82 -29.09 26.65
N LEU A 186 -26.01 -28.60 27.58
CA LEU A 186 -26.11 -27.26 28.11
C LEU A 186 -25.24 -26.28 27.32
N ALA A 187 -25.70 -25.02 27.21
CA ALA A 187 -24.88 -23.97 26.61
C ALA A 187 -23.61 -23.75 27.40
N TYR A 188 -22.47 -23.71 26.70
CA TYR A 188 -21.15 -23.53 27.29
C TYR A 188 -20.49 -22.29 26.68
N GLN A 189 -20.19 -21.31 27.51
CA GLN A 189 -19.50 -20.10 27.12
C GLN A 189 -18.49 -19.73 28.23
N PRO A 190 -17.24 -20.19 28.11
CA PRO A 190 -16.20 -19.86 29.08
C PRO A 190 -15.78 -18.39 28.95
N PRO A 191 -15.08 -17.83 29.94
CA PRO A 191 -14.43 -16.53 29.78
C PRO A 191 -13.51 -16.51 28.56
N PRO A 192 -13.38 -15.36 27.86
CA PRO A 192 -12.53 -15.25 26.69
C PRO A 192 -11.07 -15.63 26.98
N GLY A 193 -10.45 -16.36 26.08
CA GLY A 193 -9.04 -16.71 26.14
C GLY A 193 -8.19 -15.63 25.49
N GLU A 194 -7.10 -15.22 26.14
CA GLU A 194 -6.13 -14.28 25.54
C GLU A 194 -5.30 -15.02 24.49
N PHE A 195 -5.19 -14.45 23.28
CA PHE A 195 -4.34 -15.03 22.24
C PHE A 195 -3.16 -14.14 21.87
N HIS A 196 -2.08 -14.80 21.47
CA HIS A 196 -0.90 -14.22 20.86
C HIS A 196 -0.60 -14.96 19.56
N LEU A 197 -0.54 -14.22 18.46
CA LEU A 197 -0.16 -14.74 17.16
C LEU A 197 1.07 -13.98 16.66
N ILE A 198 2.18 -14.68 16.49
CA ILE A 198 3.38 -14.13 15.82
C ILE A 198 3.33 -14.60 14.37
N VAL A 199 3.51 -13.67 13.44
CA VAL A 199 3.45 -13.90 11.98
C VAL A 199 4.70 -13.34 11.35
N GLU A 200 5.31 -14.11 10.47
CA GLU A 200 6.37 -13.68 9.56
C GLU A 200 5.84 -13.66 8.14
N LEU A 201 5.97 -12.51 7.47
CA LEU A 201 5.50 -12.31 6.12
C LEU A 201 6.67 -12.35 5.13
N ALA A 202 6.46 -12.99 3.97
CA ALA A 202 7.39 -12.92 2.85
C ALA A 202 6.67 -12.43 1.60
N ALA A 203 7.37 -11.65 0.77
CA ALA A 203 6.89 -11.29 -0.55
C ALA A 203 6.91 -12.53 -1.46
N GLN A 204 5.88 -12.65 -2.28
CA GLN A 204 5.77 -13.72 -3.28
C GLN A 204 5.46 -13.10 -4.64
N ASP A 205 6.47 -13.04 -5.51
CA ASP A 205 6.39 -12.34 -6.80
C ASP A 205 5.30 -12.90 -7.73
N ASP A 206 5.09 -14.21 -7.70
CA ASP A 206 4.09 -14.89 -8.55
C ASP A 206 2.69 -14.99 -7.91
N ALA A 207 2.52 -14.50 -6.70
CA ALA A 207 1.28 -14.67 -5.93
C ALA A 207 0.07 -14.06 -6.64
N MET A 208 0.23 -12.88 -7.25
CA MET A 208 -0.86 -12.19 -7.95
C MET A 208 -1.35 -12.97 -9.18
N GLN A 209 -0.44 -13.63 -9.92
CA GLN A 209 -0.81 -14.46 -11.06
C GLN A 209 -1.62 -15.70 -10.63
N GLN A 210 -1.42 -16.14 -9.38
CA GLN A 210 -2.11 -17.29 -8.77
C GLN A 210 -3.37 -16.89 -7.98
N GLY A 211 -3.79 -15.62 -8.02
CA GLY A 211 -4.91 -15.11 -7.24
C GLY A 211 -4.67 -15.11 -5.73
N ARG A 212 -3.40 -15.04 -5.30
CA ARG A 212 -2.96 -14.95 -3.89
C ARG A 212 -2.56 -13.53 -3.54
N TYR A 213 -2.36 -13.29 -2.24
CA TYR A 213 -1.82 -12.01 -1.77
C TYR A 213 -0.34 -11.87 -2.16
N PRO A 214 0.15 -10.64 -2.42
CA PRO A 214 1.56 -10.40 -2.73
C PRO A 214 2.50 -10.69 -1.56
N TYR A 215 1.94 -10.81 -0.35
CA TYR A 215 2.62 -11.25 0.85
C TYR A 215 1.88 -12.44 1.45
N VAL A 216 2.64 -13.41 1.91
CA VAL A 216 2.12 -14.64 2.50
C VAL A 216 2.77 -14.92 3.85
N VAL A 217 2.10 -15.67 4.69
CA VAL A 217 2.61 -16.12 5.98
C VAL A 217 3.49 -17.35 5.73
N VAL A 218 4.80 -17.18 5.92
CA VAL A 218 5.79 -18.26 5.79
C VAL A 218 6.06 -18.95 7.10
N HIS A 219 5.90 -18.22 8.21
CA HIS A 219 6.02 -18.75 9.56
C HIS A 219 4.98 -18.13 10.47
N HIS A 220 4.39 -18.93 11.36
CA HIS A 220 3.53 -18.42 12.42
C HIS A 220 3.68 -19.24 13.71
N ARG A 221 3.36 -18.60 14.83
CA ARG A 221 3.24 -19.23 16.13
C ARG A 221 2.00 -18.67 16.82
N ALA A 222 1.03 -19.53 17.03
CA ALA A 222 -0.22 -19.20 17.69
C ALA A 222 -0.27 -19.81 19.10
N ALA A 223 -0.78 -19.06 20.06
CA ALA A 223 -1.03 -19.55 21.42
C ALA A 223 -2.29 -18.90 21.98
N VAL A 224 -3.10 -19.66 22.70
CA VAL A 224 -4.26 -19.16 23.45
C VAL A 224 -4.11 -19.54 24.89
N ARG A 225 -4.20 -18.56 25.78
CA ARG A 225 -4.20 -18.74 27.23
C ARG A 225 -5.63 -18.60 27.75
N TRP A 226 -6.22 -19.69 28.14
CA TRP A 226 -7.54 -19.67 28.78
C TRP A 226 -7.40 -19.32 30.25
N PRO A 227 -8.32 -18.51 30.84
CA PRO A 227 -8.38 -18.32 32.28
C PRO A 227 -8.53 -19.68 32.98
N ALA A 228 -7.90 -19.81 34.17
CA ALA A 228 -8.15 -20.96 35.00
C ALA A 228 -9.65 -21.05 35.29
N ALA A 229 -10.21 -22.25 35.19
CA ALA A 229 -11.58 -22.45 35.63
C ALA A 229 -11.67 -21.97 37.09
N PRO A 230 -12.69 -21.16 37.46
CA PRO A 230 -12.90 -20.85 38.83
C PRO A 230 -13.01 -22.19 39.58
N ASP A 231 -12.23 -22.33 40.68
CA ASP A 231 -12.27 -23.51 41.48
C ASP A 231 -13.74 -23.80 41.81
N SER A 232 -14.23 -24.95 41.34
CA SER A 232 -15.59 -25.38 41.63
C SER A 232 -15.69 -25.55 43.15
N PRO A 233 -16.68 -24.97 43.82
CA PRO A 233 -16.86 -25.08 45.25
C PRO A 233 -17.07 -26.51 45.73
#